data_73726e6f9460f6dd5934d081378211bb
#
_entry.id   73726e6f9460f6dd5934d081378211bb
#
_cell.length_a   1.000
_cell.length_b   1.000
_cell.length_c   1.000
_cell.angle_alpha   90.00
_cell.angle_beta   90.00
_cell.angle_gamma   90.00
#
_symmetry.space_group_name_H-M   'P 1'
#
loop_
_entity.id
_entity.type
_entity.pdbx_description
1 polymer ?
#
loop_
_entity_poly.entity_id
_entity_poly.type
_entity_poly.pdbx_seq_one_letter_code
_entity_poly.pdbx_strand_id
1 'polypeptide(L)'
;MGDLGALSLGSMVSAMFIFVKAELFLPIVGGVFVFSVLSSVIQRTFFRYILWSRGRKKAERYRFFLRSPYHHHLQRLWTYSEKEQDVVSVWVILLNKLGINPVPEENKLLTPQEVNSRVIWHMHLKSIWLFVLTMIIYFKVR
;
A
#
# COMPACT_ATOMS: atom_id res chain seq x y z
N MET A 1 -12.18 -12.38 -10.33
CA MET A 1 -11.06 -13.15 -10.88
C MET A 1 -10.51 -14.00 -9.76
N GLY A 2 -10.52 -15.34 -9.90
CA GLY A 2 -10.07 -16.24 -8.82
C GLY A 2 -8.56 -16.36 -8.73
N ASP A 3 -8.06 -17.09 -7.71
CA ASP A 3 -6.63 -17.28 -7.48
C ASP A 3 -5.89 -17.86 -8.69
N LEU A 4 -6.53 -18.76 -9.44
CA LEU A 4 -6.01 -19.33 -10.68
C LEU A 4 -5.75 -18.26 -11.76
N GLY A 5 -6.65 -17.30 -11.93
CA GLY A 5 -6.46 -16.22 -12.87
C GLY A 5 -5.34 -15.26 -12.49
N ALA A 6 -5.18 -14.98 -11.19
CA ALA A 6 -4.10 -14.14 -10.69
C ALA A 6 -2.73 -14.82 -10.88
N LEU A 7 -2.63 -16.13 -10.60
CA LEU A 7 -1.41 -16.92 -10.80
C LEU A 7 -1.03 -17.03 -12.28
N SER A 8 -2.01 -17.27 -13.17
CA SER A 8 -1.75 -17.38 -14.61
C SER A 8 -1.28 -16.06 -15.21
N LEU A 9 -1.87 -14.92 -14.82
CA LEU A 9 -1.39 -13.60 -15.25
C LEU A 9 0.00 -13.29 -14.71
N GLY A 10 0.25 -13.58 -13.43
CA GLY A 10 1.56 -13.38 -12.82
C GLY A 10 2.65 -14.17 -13.50
N SER A 11 2.39 -15.44 -13.82
CA SER A 11 3.35 -16.30 -14.54
C SER A 11 3.59 -15.84 -15.97
N MET A 12 2.55 -15.40 -16.68
CA MET A 12 2.68 -14.88 -18.04
C MET A 12 3.52 -13.59 -18.07
N VAL A 13 3.28 -12.65 -17.18
CA VAL A 13 4.07 -11.43 -17.06
C VAL A 13 5.52 -11.75 -16.72
N SER A 14 5.77 -12.65 -15.76
CA SER A 14 7.13 -13.05 -15.38
C SER A 14 7.86 -13.70 -16.56
N ALA A 15 7.21 -14.59 -17.30
CA ALA A 15 7.80 -15.21 -18.49
C ALA A 15 8.17 -14.17 -19.56
N MET A 16 7.31 -13.18 -19.81
CA MET A 16 7.62 -12.09 -20.75
C MET A 16 8.88 -11.32 -20.34
N PHE A 17 9.04 -10.98 -19.06
CA PHE A 17 10.22 -10.27 -18.58
C PHE A 17 11.49 -11.11 -18.70
N ILE A 18 11.41 -12.44 -18.51
CA ILE A 18 12.54 -13.36 -18.71
C ILE A 18 12.95 -13.39 -20.19
N PHE A 19 11.99 -13.52 -21.11
CA PHE A 19 12.27 -13.51 -22.55
C PHE A 19 12.95 -12.23 -23.04
N VAL A 20 12.57 -11.10 -22.48
CA VAL A 20 13.16 -9.80 -22.81
C VAL A 20 14.48 -9.55 -22.07
N LYS A 21 14.91 -10.47 -21.17
CA LYS A 21 16.08 -10.31 -20.28
C LYS A 21 16.02 -9.05 -19.43
N ALA A 22 14.82 -8.72 -18.94
CA ALA A 22 14.55 -7.51 -18.18
C ALA A 22 13.99 -7.85 -16.78
N GLU A 23 14.40 -8.98 -16.19
CA GLU A 23 13.85 -9.49 -14.91
C GLU A 23 14.03 -8.50 -13.77
N LEU A 24 15.15 -7.75 -13.76
CA LEU A 24 15.44 -6.76 -12.72
C LEU A 24 14.48 -5.57 -12.72
N PHE A 25 13.80 -5.32 -13.84
CA PHE A 25 12.82 -4.25 -13.94
C PHE A 25 11.43 -4.66 -13.46
N LEU A 26 11.15 -5.95 -13.36
CA LEU A 26 9.85 -6.47 -12.90
C LEU A 26 9.45 -5.94 -11.51
N PRO A 27 10.32 -5.94 -10.48
CA PRO A 27 9.97 -5.39 -9.17
C PRO A 27 9.70 -3.88 -9.20
N ILE A 28 10.33 -3.14 -10.12
CA ILE A 28 10.15 -1.69 -10.23
C ILE A 28 8.80 -1.40 -10.89
N VAL A 29 8.49 -2.04 -12.01
CA VAL A 29 7.18 -1.91 -12.69
C VAL A 29 6.05 -2.36 -11.78
N GLY A 30 6.24 -3.50 -11.10
CA GLY A 30 5.29 -4.05 -10.12
C GLY A 30 5.38 -3.42 -8.74
N GLY A 31 6.09 -2.31 -8.55
CA GLY A 31 6.40 -1.72 -7.24
C GLY A 31 5.18 -1.42 -6.37
N VAL A 32 4.05 -1.07 -6.98
CA VAL A 32 2.78 -0.87 -6.25
C VAL A 32 2.30 -2.18 -5.61
N PHE A 33 2.42 -3.31 -6.33
CA PHE A 33 2.06 -4.62 -5.81
C PHE A 33 3.05 -5.09 -4.74
N VAL A 34 4.36 -4.92 -5.00
CA VAL A 34 5.42 -5.22 -4.02
C VAL A 34 5.18 -4.44 -2.73
N PHE A 35 4.89 -3.15 -2.84
CA PHE A 35 4.60 -2.31 -1.66
C PHE A 35 3.33 -2.77 -0.93
N SER A 36 2.29 -3.18 -1.64
CA SER A 36 1.06 -3.72 -1.03
C SER A 36 1.31 -5.01 -0.25
N VAL A 37 2.10 -5.93 -0.82
CA VAL A 37 2.51 -7.16 -0.13
C VAL A 37 3.38 -6.84 1.08
N LEU A 38 4.40 -5.98 0.90
CA LEU A 38 5.32 -5.57 1.96
C LEU A 38 4.56 -4.92 3.13
N SER A 39 3.58 -4.06 2.86
CA SER A 39 2.74 -3.45 3.89
C SER A 39 1.99 -4.49 4.73
N SER A 40 1.55 -5.59 4.11
CA SER A 40 0.88 -6.69 4.81
C SER A 40 1.84 -7.50 5.69
N VAL A 41 3.06 -7.73 5.20
CA VAL A 41 4.11 -8.41 5.96
C VAL A 41 4.53 -7.57 7.17
N ILE A 42 4.78 -6.28 6.96
CA ILE A 42 5.14 -5.33 8.03
C ILE A 42 4.05 -5.30 9.10
N GLN A 43 2.79 -5.16 8.70
CA GLN A 43 1.65 -5.15 9.63
C GLN A 43 1.58 -6.41 10.48
N ARG A 44 1.75 -7.58 9.86
CA ARG A 44 1.69 -8.88 10.55
C ARG A 44 2.86 -9.05 11.52
N THR A 45 4.06 -8.71 11.10
CA THR A 45 5.28 -8.79 11.92
C THR A 45 5.20 -7.84 13.10
N PHE A 46 4.78 -6.60 12.87
CA PHE A 46 4.58 -5.59 13.90
C PHE A 46 3.53 -6.02 14.94
N PHE A 47 2.41 -6.56 14.49
CA PHE A 47 1.37 -7.08 15.37
C PHE A 47 1.89 -8.22 16.25
N ARG A 48 2.63 -9.18 15.68
CA ARG A 48 3.25 -10.27 16.44
C ARG A 48 4.26 -9.77 17.46
N TYR A 49 5.08 -8.79 17.10
CA TYR A 49 6.06 -8.18 18.00
C TYR A 49 5.39 -7.52 19.21
N ILE A 50 4.34 -6.72 19.00
CA ILE A 50 3.61 -6.08 20.10
C ILE A 50 2.86 -7.12 20.94
N LEU A 51 2.26 -8.13 20.32
CA LEU A 51 1.56 -9.20 20.99
C LEU A 51 2.50 -9.92 21.98
N TRP A 52 3.70 -10.22 21.56
CA TRP A 52 4.70 -10.89 22.37
C TRP A 52 5.28 -9.99 23.48
N SER A 53 5.52 -8.70 23.18
CA SER A 53 6.19 -7.75 24.09
C SER A 53 5.22 -7.07 25.06
N ARG A 54 4.01 -6.73 24.64
CA ARG A 54 3.09 -5.86 25.41
C ARG A 54 1.68 -6.40 25.61
N GLY A 55 1.40 -7.61 25.12
CA GLY A 55 0.11 -8.29 25.26
C GLY A 55 -0.97 -7.84 24.25
N ARG A 56 -2.06 -8.61 24.21
CA ARG A 56 -3.11 -8.55 23.21
C ARG A 56 -3.84 -7.19 23.14
N LYS A 57 -4.21 -6.62 24.29
CA LYS A 57 -4.95 -5.34 24.35
C LYS A 57 -4.17 -4.17 23.70
N LYS A 58 -2.85 -4.16 23.89
CA LYS A 58 -1.99 -3.14 23.27
C LYS A 58 -1.75 -3.43 21.79
N ALA A 59 -1.63 -4.70 21.38
CA ALA A 59 -1.49 -5.07 19.98
C ALA A 59 -2.70 -4.70 19.12
N GLU A 60 -3.91 -4.74 19.69
CA GLU A 60 -5.13 -4.34 19.02
C GLU A 60 -5.24 -2.81 18.88
N ARG A 61 -4.75 -2.05 19.86
CA ARG A 61 -4.77 -0.58 19.88
C ARG A 61 -3.68 0.05 19.01
N TYR A 62 -2.47 -0.49 19.02
CA TYR A 62 -1.33 0.03 18.26
C TYR A 62 -1.12 -0.80 17.00
N ARG A 63 -1.39 -0.21 15.83
CA ARG A 63 -1.18 -0.84 14.54
C ARG A 63 -0.20 -0.02 13.71
N PHE A 64 0.60 -0.68 12.87
CA PHE A 64 1.50 0.02 11.96
C PHE A 64 0.68 0.78 10.90
N PHE A 65 -0.23 0.08 10.21
CA PHE A 65 -1.22 0.68 9.33
C PHE A 65 -2.61 0.52 9.95
N LEU A 66 -3.55 1.44 9.69
CA LEU A 66 -4.94 1.32 10.14
C LEU A 66 -5.59 0.04 9.61
N ARG A 67 -5.28 -0.33 8.38
CA ARG A 67 -5.72 -1.56 7.74
C ARG A 67 -4.67 -2.05 6.74
N SER A 68 -4.53 -3.35 6.56
CA SER A 68 -3.66 -3.97 5.55
C SER A 68 -4.54 -4.64 4.48
N PRO A 69 -4.17 -4.63 3.19
CA PRO A 69 -3.02 -3.95 2.54
C PRO A 69 -3.10 -2.43 2.47
N TYR A 70 -2.05 -1.77 1.94
CA TYR A 70 -1.90 -0.32 1.95
C TYR A 70 -3.06 0.47 1.33
N HIS A 71 -3.68 -0.03 0.26
CA HIS A 71 -4.85 0.63 -0.34
C HIS A 71 -6.06 0.70 0.61
N HIS A 72 -6.27 -0.31 1.46
CA HIS A 72 -7.28 -0.26 2.51
C HIS A 72 -6.92 0.70 3.64
N HIS A 73 -5.62 0.91 3.90
CA HIS A 73 -5.17 1.95 4.81
C HIS A 73 -5.57 3.34 4.31
N LEU A 74 -5.35 3.63 3.01
CA LEU A 74 -5.76 4.88 2.39
C LEU A 74 -7.29 5.06 2.38
N GLN A 75 -8.03 4.00 2.04
CA GLN A 75 -9.49 4.02 2.09
C GLN A 75 -9.98 4.41 3.49
N ARG A 76 -9.44 3.77 4.52
CA ARG A 76 -9.84 4.04 5.90
C ARG A 76 -9.41 5.42 6.37
N LEU A 77 -8.24 5.90 5.95
CA LEU A 77 -7.73 7.22 6.28
C LEU A 77 -8.63 8.35 5.73
N TRP A 78 -9.17 8.17 4.53
CA TRP A 78 -10.03 9.16 3.88
C TRP A 78 -11.52 9.03 4.23
N THR A 79 -11.93 7.88 4.77
CA THR A 79 -13.30 7.64 5.28
C THR A 79 -13.39 7.88 6.79
N TYR A 80 -12.26 8.24 7.43
CA TYR A 80 -12.15 8.32 8.88
C TYR A 80 -13.07 9.41 9.45
N SER A 81 -14.09 8.98 10.19
CA SER A 81 -14.87 9.82 11.10
C SER A 81 -14.27 9.71 12.49
N GLU A 82 -14.23 10.80 13.24
CA GLU A 82 -13.65 10.92 14.60
C GLU A 82 -14.08 9.82 15.60
N LYS A 83 -15.16 9.11 15.32
CA LYS A 83 -15.75 8.13 16.22
C LYS A 83 -14.95 6.83 16.41
N GLU A 84 -13.92 6.56 15.62
CA GLU A 84 -13.08 5.35 15.71
C GLU A 84 -11.67 5.62 16.25
N GLN A 85 -11.52 6.52 17.22
CA GLN A 85 -10.24 6.96 17.80
C GLN A 85 -9.47 5.89 18.59
N ASP A 86 -10.00 4.68 18.74
CA ASP A 86 -9.35 3.65 19.57
C ASP A 86 -8.10 3.00 18.95
N VAL A 87 -7.87 3.17 17.65
CA VAL A 87 -6.74 2.56 16.94
C VAL A 87 -5.72 3.61 16.52
N VAL A 88 -4.56 3.56 17.15
CA VAL A 88 -3.44 4.45 16.84
C VAL A 88 -2.57 3.82 15.75
N SER A 89 -2.43 4.52 14.61
CA SER A 89 -1.53 4.12 13.53
C SER A 89 -0.16 4.77 13.70
N VAL A 90 0.87 3.95 13.79
CA VAL A 90 2.27 4.42 13.86
C VAL A 90 2.65 5.17 12.58
N TRP A 91 2.14 4.73 11.43
CA TRP A 91 2.38 5.38 10.14
C TRP A 91 1.84 6.81 10.09
N VAL A 92 0.62 7.04 10.60
CA VAL A 92 0.02 8.39 10.67
C VAL A 92 0.84 9.30 11.59
N ILE A 93 1.27 8.80 12.74
CA ILE A 93 2.13 9.57 13.67
C ILE A 93 3.44 9.94 12.99
N LEU A 94 4.04 9.03 12.25
CA LEU A 94 5.31 9.25 11.56
C LEU A 94 5.17 10.29 10.45
N LEU A 95 4.10 10.24 9.68
CA LEU A 95 3.80 11.24 8.65
C LEU A 95 3.53 12.62 9.24
N ASN A 96 2.78 12.72 10.33
CA ASN A 96 2.55 13.97 11.04
C ASN A 96 3.86 14.58 11.57
N LYS A 97 4.78 13.74 12.07
CA LYS A 97 6.10 14.18 12.51
C LYS A 97 6.97 14.70 11.37
N LEU A 98 6.75 14.24 10.15
CA LEU A 98 7.39 14.71 8.92
C LEU A 98 6.69 15.95 8.31
N GLY A 99 5.67 16.50 8.98
CA GLY A 99 4.91 17.65 8.48
C GLY A 99 3.92 17.33 7.37
N ILE A 100 3.69 16.06 7.09
CA ILE A 100 2.72 15.59 6.09
C ILE A 100 1.45 15.18 6.82
N ASN A 101 0.41 16.00 6.75
CA ASN A 101 -0.90 15.66 7.31
C ASN A 101 -1.64 14.72 6.34
N PRO A 102 -1.71 13.42 6.61
CA PRO A 102 -2.38 12.48 5.72
C PRO A 102 -3.91 12.46 5.88
N VAL A 103 -4.42 13.13 6.92
CA VAL A 103 -5.85 13.21 7.23
C VAL A 103 -6.43 14.41 6.49
N PRO A 104 -7.45 14.26 5.64
CA PRO A 104 -8.12 15.38 4.99
C PRO A 104 -8.82 16.26 6.04
N GLU A 105 -8.84 17.57 5.82
CA GLU A 105 -9.55 18.52 6.67
C GLU A 105 -11.03 18.11 6.84
N GLU A 106 -11.51 18.21 8.06
CA GLU A 106 -12.76 17.68 8.62
C GLU A 106 -14.05 18.00 7.83
N ASN A 107 -14.02 18.97 6.93
CA ASN A 107 -15.19 19.50 6.24
C ASN A 107 -15.57 18.73 4.96
N LYS A 108 -14.91 17.63 4.60
CA LYS A 108 -15.19 16.89 3.38
C LYS A 108 -15.24 15.38 3.64
N LEU A 109 -16.27 14.94 4.35
CA LEU A 109 -16.64 13.52 4.41
C LEU A 109 -16.96 13.04 3.00
N LEU A 110 -15.98 12.38 2.38
CA LEU A 110 -16.11 11.79 1.06
C LEU A 110 -17.02 10.56 1.15
N THR A 111 -17.89 10.41 0.17
CA THR A 111 -18.68 9.18 0.06
C THR A 111 -17.77 7.97 -0.17
N PRO A 112 -18.14 6.75 0.25
CA PRO A 112 -17.33 5.56 0.05
C PRO A 112 -16.95 5.31 -1.42
N GLN A 113 -17.78 5.72 -2.37
CA GLN A 113 -17.51 5.62 -3.80
C GLN A 113 -16.42 6.60 -4.25
N GLU A 114 -16.46 7.85 -3.77
CA GLU A 114 -15.43 8.86 -4.06
C GLU A 114 -14.08 8.48 -3.48
N VAL A 115 -14.07 7.91 -2.26
CA VAL A 115 -12.85 7.42 -1.62
C VAL A 115 -12.23 6.30 -2.45
N ASN A 116 -13.03 5.32 -2.87
CA ASN A 116 -12.55 4.22 -3.71
C ASN A 116 -11.98 4.72 -5.03
N SER A 117 -12.66 5.63 -5.71
CA SER A 117 -12.21 6.24 -6.95
C SER A 117 -10.86 6.96 -6.77
N ARG A 118 -10.71 7.76 -5.71
CA ARG A 118 -9.46 8.46 -5.42
C ARG A 118 -8.30 7.50 -5.09
N VAL A 119 -8.55 6.45 -4.32
CA VAL A 119 -7.53 5.43 -4.01
C VAL A 119 -7.07 4.73 -5.28
N ILE A 120 -8.00 4.34 -6.16
CA ILE A 120 -7.70 3.71 -7.44
C ILE A 120 -6.87 4.66 -8.31
N TRP A 121 -7.26 5.92 -8.46
CA TRP A 121 -6.52 6.94 -9.19
C TRP A 121 -5.10 7.11 -8.64
N HIS A 122 -4.96 7.19 -7.33
CA HIS A 122 -3.65 7.36 -6.69
C HIS A 122 -2.72 6.17 -6.93
N MET A 123 -3.26 4.96 -6.92
CA MET A 123 -2.51 3.73 -7.23
C MET A 123 -2.09 3.67 -8.70
N HIS A 124 -3.01 4.00 -9.62
CA HIS A 124 -2.69 4.04 -11.06
C HIS A 124 -1.64 5.09 -11.38
N LEU A 125 -1.73 6.29 -10.81
CA LEU A 125 -0.75 7.34 -11.03
C LEU A 125 0.65 6.90 -10.59
N LYS A 126 0.77 6.26 -9.43
CA LYS A 126 2.05 5.70 -8.96
C LYS A 126 2.56 4.58 -9.87
N SER A 127 1.69 3.72 -10.36
CA SER A 127 2.05 2.65 -11.29
C SER A 127 2.58 3.20 -12.61
N ILE A 128 1.92 4.22 -13.17
CA ILE A 128 2.36 4.91 -14.40
C ILE A 128 3.73 5.58 -14.18
N TRP A 129 3.92 6.25 -13.04
CA TRP A 129 5.20 6.87 -12.69
C TRP A 129 6.34 5.85 -12.61
N LEU A 130 6.12 4.71 -11.96
CA LEU A 130 7.09 3.63 -11.87
C LEU A 130 7.41 3.03 -13.24
N PHE A 131 6.39 2.89 -14.10
CA PHE A 131 6.58 2.42 -15.46
C PHE A 131 7.44 3.38 -16.28
N VAL A 132 7.15 4.69 -16.25
CA VAL A 132 7.94 5.72 -16.94
C VAL A 132 9.37 5.74 -16.42
N LEU A 133 9.57 5.69 -15.10
CA LEU A 133 10.90 5.61 -14.49
C LEU A 133 11.68 4.39 -14.98
N THR A 134 11.02 3.24 -15.04
CA THR A 134 11.62 1.99 -15.53
C THR A 134 12.04 2.11 -16.98
N MET A 135 11.21 2.72 -17.83
CA MET A 135 11.52 2.95 -19.24
C MET A 135 12.74 3.88 -19.40
N ILE A 136 12.82 4.95 -18.63
CA ILE A 136 13.96 5.86 -18.65
C ILE A 136 15.25 5.12 -18.26
N ILE A 137 15.21 4.33 -17.19
CA ILE A 137 16.37 3.55 -16.73
C ILE A 137 16.76 2.51 -17.78
N TYR A 138 15.78 1.81 -18.35
CA TYR A 138 16.03 0.80 -19.38
C TYR A 138 16.74 1.37 -20.60
N PHE A 139 16.27 2.50 -21.11
CA PHE A 139 16.90 3.17 -22.27
C PHE A 139 18.28 3.77 -21.95
N LYS A 140 18.53 4.13 -20.70
CA LYS A 140 19.84 4.66 -20.29
C LYS A 140 20.89 3.58 -20.07
N VAL A 141 20.47 2.37 -19.69
CA VAL A 141 21.38 1.24 -19.36
C VAL A 141 21.68 0.40 -20.60
N ARG A 142 20.82 0.42 -21.61
CA ARG A 142 21.01 -0.29 -22.86
C ARG A 142 21.77 0.55 -23.90
#